data_1c38d5858dbdf53c9f6e695d6bdbad31
#
_entry.id   1c38d5858dbdf53c9f6e695d6bdbad31
#
_cell.length_a   1.000
_cell.length_b   1.000
_cell.length_c   1.000
_cell.angle_alpha   90.00
_cell.angle_beta   90.00
_cell.angle_gamma   90.00
#
_symmetry.space_group_name_H-M   'P 1'
#
loop_
_entity.id
_entity.type
_entity.pdbx_description
1 polymer ?
#
loop_
_entity_poly.entity_id
_entity_poly.type
_entity_poly.pdbx_seq_one_letter_code
_entity_poly.pdbx_strand_id
1 'polypeptide(L)'
;MLNESRIDPKIIEEVLKFSKNVIDAPKFVSAPDEINLEVTPHKVVQEIDKTRLLYYKPVIETKHKTPLLISYALINRFHILDIHPEKSWVRNLLEQGFEVYMLDWGTPTSMDKYLDFDDYVNGYLDSSIEFIKNK
;
A
#
# COMPACT_ATOMS: atom_id res chain seq x y z
N MET A 1 -13.50 -54.88 9.53
CA MET A 1 -12.10 -54.52 9.18
C MET A 1 -12.11 -53.06 8.76
N LEU A 2 -11.69 -52.18 9.64
CA LEU A 2 -11.55 -50.76 9.35
C LEU A 2 -10.27 -50.59 8.54
N ASN A 3 -10.40 -50.07 7.33
CA ASN A 3 -9.29 -49.80 6.45
C ASN A 3 -8.51 -48.62 7.03
N GLU A 4 -7.36 -48.89 7.63
CA GLU A 4 -6.42 -47.86 8.05
C GLU A 4 -5.84 -47.20 6.78
N SER A 5 -6.48 -46.10 6.37
CA SER A 5 -5.93 -45.22 5.36
C SER A 5 -4.63 -44.62 5.92
N ARG A 6 -3.51 -45.24 5.54
CA ARG A 6 -2.18 -44.67 5.84
C ARG A 6 -2.08 -43.31 5.13
N ILE A 7 -2.03 -42.26 5.93
CA ILE A 7 -1.76 -40.91 5.42
C ILE A 7 -0.39 -40.94 4.75
N ASP A 8 -0.31 -40.40 3.53
CA ASP A 8 0.95 -40.31 2.78
C ASP A 8 2.00 -39.58 3.62
N PRO A 9 3.20 -40.14 3.82
CA PRO A 9 4.29 -39.51 4.56
C PRO A 9 4.64 -38.10 4.06
N LYS A 10 4.48 -37.81 2.76
CA LYS A 10 4.68 -36.48 2.17
C LYS A 10 3.68 -35.45 2.71
N ILE A 11 2.42 -35.84 2.90
CA ILE A 11 1.42 -34.96 3.49
C ILE A 11 1.76 -34.61 4.94
N ILE A 12 2.26 -35.60 5.69
CA ILE A 12 2.71 -35.39 7.08
C ILE A 12 3.89 -34.39 7.11
N GLU A 13 4.86 -34.55 6.19
CA GLU A 13 6.00 -33.64 6.09
C GLU A 13 5.60 -32.22 5.73
N GLU A 14 4.69 -32.04 4.78
CA GLU A 14 4.13 -30.73 4.41
C GLU A 14 3.36 -30.06 5.56
N VAL A 15 2.53 -30.82 6.28
CA VAL A 15 1.80 -30.32 7.45
C VAL A 15 2.75 -29.92 8.57
N LEU A 16 3.80 -30.71 8.82
CA LEU A 16 4.82 -30.36 9.82
C LEU A 16 5.61 -29.10 9.43
N LYS A 17 5.95 -28.96 8.16
CA LYS A 17 6.62 -27.77 7.63
C LYS A 17 5.73 -26.52 7.74
N PHE A 18 4.44 -26.67 7.42
CA PHE A 18 3.46 -25.59 7.58
C PHE A 18 3.27 -25.23 9.06
N SER A 19 3.10 -26.22 9.95
CA SER A 19 2.93 -25.97 11.38
C SER A 19 4.15 -25.29 12.02
N LYS A 20 5.36 -25.63 11.58
CA LYS A 20 6.59 -24.97 12.02
C LYS A 20 6.62 -23.50 11.60
N ASN A 21 6.22 -23.19 10.36
CA ASN A 21 6.11 -21.81 9.91
C ASN A 21 5.05 -21.02 10.69
N VAL A 22 3.93 -21.65 11.08
CA VAL A 22 2.89 -21.04 11.91
C VAL A 22 3.36 -20.81 13.35
N ILE A 23 4.14 -21.76 13.92
CA ILE A 23 4.72 -21.62 15.27
C ILE A 23 5.77 -20.51 15.32
N ASP A 24 6.55 -20.34 14.25
CA ASP A 24 7.55 -19.27 14.14
C ASP A 24 6.94 -17.90 13.75
N ALA A 25 5.69 -17.86 13.24
CA ALA A 25 4.98 -16.64 12.93
C ALA A 25 4.86 -15.64 14.10
N PRO A 26 4.63 -16.05 15.36
CA PRO A 26 4.61 -15.13 16.50
C PRO A 26 5.92 -14.37 16.71
N LYS A 27 7.07 -14.92 16.28
CA LYS A 27 8.36 -14.22 16.37
C LYS A 27 8.44 -13.03 15.41
N PHE A 28 7.69 -13.07 14.29
CA PHE A 28 7.54 -11.94 13.37
C PHE A 28 6.52 -10.92 13.88
N VAL A 29 5.55 -11.36 14.69
CA VAL A 29 4.50 -10.49 15.27
C VAL A 29 4.95 -9.85 16.58
N SER A 30 5.90 -10.45 17.28
CA SER A 30 6.39 -9.96 18.58
C SER A 30 7.61 -9.06 18.50
N ALA A 31 8.07 -8.67 17.32
CA ALA A 31 9.00 -7.58 17.14
C ALA A 31 8.19 -6.31 16.81
N PRO A 32 7.86 -5.48 17.82
CA PRO A 32 7.26 -4.17 17.56
C PRO A 32 8.34 -3.14 17.23
N ASP A 33 9.45 -3.57 16.66
CA ASP A 33 10.40 -2.64 16.08
C ASP A 33 9.73 -2.10 14.82
N GLU A 34 9.20 -0.91 14.98
CA GLU A 34 8.81 0.07 13.98
C GLU A 34 8.86 -0.47 12.55
N ILE A 35 7.81 -1.20 12.14
CA ILE A 35 7.59 -1.48 10.74
C ILE A 35 7.45 -0.11 10.10
N ASN A 36 8.54 0.40 9.55
CA ASN A 36 8.49 1.61 8.76
C ASN A 36 7.71 1.28 7.48
N LEU A 37 6.41 1.53 7.54
CA LEU A 37 5.50 1.28 6.42
C LEU A 37 5.72 2.28 5.27
N GLU A 38 6.58 3.29 5.46
CA GLU A 38 6.84 4.34 4.49
C GLU A 38 8.30 4.28 4.05
N VAL A 39 8.58 3.38 3.13
CA VAL A 39 9.95 3.08 2.68
C VAL A 39 10.52 4.20 1.82
N THR A 40 9.70 4.80 0.93
CA THR A 40 10.12 5.89 0.05
C THR A 40 9.72 7.24 0.65
N PRO A 41 10.67 8.15 0.88
CA PRO A 41 10.38 9.49 1.42
C PRO A 41 9.41 10.27 0.54
N HIS A 42 8.40 10.85 1.16
CA HIS A 42 7.40 11.67 0.48
C HIS A 42 7.07 12.94 1.30
N LYS A 43 6.29 13.81 0.68
CA LYS A 43 5.72 15.01 1.32
C LYS A 43 4.22 15.02 1.12
N VAL A 44 3.48 15.40 2.15
CA VAL A 44 2.07 15.75 2.00
C VAL A 44 2.01 17.11 1.33
N VAL A 45 1.36 17.21 0.18
CA VAL A 45 1.24 18.43 -0.61
C VAL A 45 -0.16 19.01 -0.63
N GLN A 46 -1.17 18.21 -0.29
CA GLN A 46 -2.55 18.64 -0.09
C GLN A 46 -3.19 17.76 0.98
N GLU A 47 -4.05 18.36 1.81
CA GLU A 47 -4.92 17.66 2.77
C GLU A 47 -6.34 18.18 2.63
N ILE A 48 -7.29 17.26 2.53
CA ILE A 48 -8.72 17.55 2.53
C ILE A 48 -9.40 16.54 3.43
N ASP A 49 -9.92 16.97 4.57
CA ASP A 49 -10.47 16.13 5.63
C ASP A 49 -9.46 15.04 6.04
N LYS A 50 -9.82 13.76 5.83
CA LYS A 50 -8.94 12.61 6.09
C LYS A 50 -7.97 12.28 4.96
N THR A 51 -8.19 12.84 3.78
CA THR A 51 -7.49 12.48 2.55
C THR A 51 -6.22 13.30 2.39
N ARG A 52 -5.13 12.67 2.01
CA ARG A 52 -3.83 13.32 1.79
C ARG A 52 -3.32 13.02 0.39
N LEU A 53 -2.80 14.02 -0.28
CA LEU A 53 -2.06 13.86 -1.52
C LEU A 53 -0.57 13.85 -1.20
N LEU A 54 0.07 12.71 -1.43
CA LEU A 54 1.48 12.49 -1.19
C LEU A 54 2.27 12.73 -2.47
N TYR A 55 3.35 13.47 -2.38
CA TYR A 55 4.30 13.72 -3.46
C TYR A 55 5.62 13.03 -3.19
N TYR A 56 6.06 12.20 -4.12
CA TYR A 56 7.34 11.52 -4.09
C TYR A 56 8.32 12.25 -5.00
N LYS A 57 9.41 12.74 -4.39
CA LYS A 57 10.45 13.44 -5.14
C LYS A 57 11.16 12.48 -6.09
N PRO A 58 11.31 12.82 -7.40
CA PRO A 58 12.09 12.02 -8.33
C PRO A 58 13.51 11.76 -7.83
N VAL A 59 14.00 10.54 -8.02
CA VAL A 59 15.37 10.13 -7.64
C VAL A 59 16.38 10.36 -8.76
N ILE A 60 15.88 10.55 -9.98
CA ILE A 60 16.65 10.91 -11.16
C ILE A 60 15.99 12.12 -11.85
N GLU A 61 16.63 12.65 -12.88
CA GLU A 61 16.01 13.68 -13.72
C GLU A 61 14.69 13.18 -14.31
N THR A 62 13.65 14.00 -14.23
CA THR A 62 12.31 13.66 -14.72
C THR A 62 12.33 13.50 -16.23
N LYS A 63 12.00 12.32 -16.72
CA LYS A 63 11.96 11.98 -18.15
C LYS A 63 10.57 12.16 -18.77
N HIS A 64 9.54 12.08 -17.95
CA HIS A 64 8.15 12.13 -18.37
C HIS A 64 7.51 13.44 -17.91
N LYS A 65 6.96 14.20 -18.87
CA LYS A 65 6.36 15.52 -18.59
C LYS A 65 5.03 15.41 -17.83
N THR A 66 4.34 14.29 -18.00
CA THR A 66 3.05 14.07 -17.34
C THR A 66 3.28 13.32 -16.02
N PRO A 67 2.89 13.89 -14.88
CA PRO A 67 3.01 13.19 -13.60
C PRO A 67 2.02 12.03 -13.51
N LEU A 68 2.33 11.04 -12.67
CA LEU A 68 1.46 9.92 -12.36
C LEU A 68 0.74 10.17 -11.04
N LEU A 69 -0.58 10.08 -11.04
CA LEU A 69 -1.38 10.00 -9.83
C LEU A 69 -1.81 8.55 -9.60
N ILE A 70 -1.39 8.00 -8.48
CA ILE A 70 -1.80 6.67 -8.04
C ILE A 70 -2.99 6.84 -7.10
N SER A 71 -4.18 6.44 -7.56
CA SER A 71 -5.38 6.31 -6.75
C SER A 71 -5.51 4.86 -6.30
N TYR A 72 -5.10 4.57 -5.07
CA TYR A 72 -5.15 3.21 -4.54
C TYR A 72 -6.58 2.85 -4.06
N ALA A 73 -6.81 1.57 -3.79
CA ALA A 73 -8.12 1.07 -3.36
C ALA A 73 -8.58 1.72 -2.04
N LEU A 74 -9.86 2.11 -1.96
CA LEU A 74 -10.47 2.78 -0.80
C LEU A 74 -10.36 1.98 0.51
N ILE A 75 -10.39 0.65 0.43
CA ILE A 75 -10.44 -0.24 1.60
C ILE A 75 -9.04 -0.56 2.12
N ASN A 76 -8.03 -0.53 1.26
CA ASN A 76 -6.66 -0.90 1.59
C ASN A 76 -5.77 0.32 1.85
N ARG A 77 -4.61 0.07 2.45
CA ARG A 77 -3.60 1.10 2.69
C ARG A 77 -2.64 1.19 1.51
N PHE A 78 -2.31 2.40 1.08
CA PHE A 78 -1.36 2.68 0.00
C PHE A 78 0.04 2.11 0.26
N HIS A 79 0.43 1.91 1.51
CA HIS A 79 1.72 1.34 1.92
C HIS A 79 2.05 0.02 1.23
N ILE A 80 1.05 -0.77 0.79
CA ILE A 80 1.28 -2.03 0.08
C ILE A 80 2.08 -1.85 -1.21
N LEU A 81 2.05 -0.66 -1.80
CA LEU A 81 2.83 -0.33 -2.99
C LEU A 81 4.27 0.08 -2.68
N ASP A 82 4.61 0.22 -1.37
CA ASP A 82 5.90 0.73 -0.91
C ASP A 82 6.39 0.05 0.37
N ILE A 83 6.17 -1.26 0.53
CA ILE A 83 6.48 -2.03 1.75
C ILE A 83 7.98 -2.28 1.89
N HIS A 84 8.70 -2.49 0.79
CA HIS A 84 10.09 -2.94 0.81
C HIS A 84 10.92 -2.21 -0.23
N PRO A 85 12.15 -1.73 0.12
CA PRO A 85 12.98 -0.94 -0.80
C PRO A 85 13.21 -1.59 -2.17
N GLU A 86 13.44 -2.92 -2.18
CA GLU A 86 13.73 -3.67 -3.41
C GLU A 86 12.47 -4.06 -4.20
N LYS A 87 11.28 -3.91 -3.60
CA LYS A 87 9.99 -4.32 -4.19
C LYS A 87 8.98 -3.17 -4.23
N SER A 88 9.44 -1.94 -3.99
CA SER A 88 8.59 -0.75 -4.03
C SER A 88 8.19 -0.41 -5.46
N TRP A 89 6.88 -0.38 -5.71
CA TRP A 89 6.33 0.12 -6.97
C TRP A 89 6.59 1.60 -7.15
N VAL A 90 6.45 2.36 -6.07
CA VAL A 90 6.70 3.81 -6.07
C VAL A 90 8.13 4.08 -6.48
N ARG A 91 9.10 3.44 -5.82
CA ARG A 91 10.52 3.61 -6.13
C ARG A 91 10.86 3.24 -7.57
N ASN A 92 10.30 2.14 -8.06
CA ASN A 92 10.51 1.72 -9.44
C ASN A 92 10.05 2.80 -10.44
N LEU A 93 8.89 3.42 -10.22
CA LEU A 93 8.39 4.51 -11.06
C LEU A 93 9.30 5.75 -10.99
N LEU A 94 9.80 6.11 -9.81
CA LEU A 94 10.74 7.22 -9.64
C LEU A 94 12.07 6.96 -10.37
N GLU A 95 12.57 5.72 -10.34
CA GLU A 95 13.78 5.28 -11.05
C GLU A 95 13.58 5.26 -12.58
N GLN A 96 12.34 5.10 -13.06
CA GLN A 96 11.98 5.26 -14.47
C GLN A 96 11.86 6.73 -14.90
N GLY A 97 11.92 7.68 -13.97
CA GLY A 97 11.85 9.11 -14.22
C GLY A 97 10.45 9.69 -14.27
N PHE A 98 9.50 9.04 -13.63
CA PHE A 98 8.18 9.63 -13.42
C PHE A 98 8.17 10.53 -12.19
N GLU A 99 7.40 11.59 -12.25
CA GLU A 99 6.93 12.36 -11.09
C GLU A 99 5.69 11.64 -10.54
N VAL A 100 5.70 11.27 -9.25
CA VAL A 100 4.67 10.40 -8.67
C VAL A 100 3.92 11.11 -7.56
N TYR A 101 2.61 11.08 -7.65
CA TYR A 101 1.67 11.45 -6.61
C TYR A 101 0.89 10.21 -6.18
N MET A 102 0.54 10.13 -4.90
CA MET A 102 -0.30 9.05 -4.36
C MET A 102 -1.41 9.63 -3.52
N LEU A 103 -2.63 9.19 -3.78
CA LEU A 103 -3.79 9.54 -2.99
C LEU A 103 -3.93 8.56 -1.82
N ASP A 104 -3.71 9.06 -0.61
CA ASP A 104 -4.02 8.36 0.63
C ASP A 104 -5.43 8.76 1.06
N TRP A 105 -6.33 7.80 1.06
CA TRP A 105 -7.73 7.99 1.44
C TRP A 105 -7.94 8.22 2.95
N GLY A 106 -6.89 8.03 3.76
CA GLY A 106 -6.95 8.16 5.20
C GLY A 106 -7.73 7.03 5.88
N THR A 107 -8.08 7.25 7.13
CA THR A 107 -8.89 6.31 7.91
C THR A 107 -10.29 6.86 8.10
N PRO A 108 -11.33 6.14 7.64
CA PRO A 108 -12.70 6.55 7.87
C PRO A 108 -13.03 6.62 9.37
N THR A 109 -13.82 7.61 9.72
CA THR A 109 -14.35 7.84 11.08
C THR A 109 -15.87 7.81 11.06
N SER A 110 -16.50 7.93 12.22
CA SER A 110 -17.96 8.06 12.29
C SER A 110 -18.51 9.32 11.60
N MET A 111 -17.66 10.31 11.38
CA MET A 111 -18.02 11.53 10.65
C MET A 111 -18.21 11.28 9.15
N ASP A 112 -17.56 10.26 8.62
CA ASP A 112 -17.55 9.93 7.19
C ASP A 112 -18.73 9.04 6.74
N LYS A 113 -19.64 8.70 7.65
CA LYS A 113 -20.75 7.75 7.40
C LYS A 113 -21.75 8.19 6.33
N TYR A 114 -21.74 9.47 5.97
CA TYR A 114 -22.61 10.02 4.94
C TYR A 114 -21.91 10.23 3.59
N LEU A 115 -20.58 9.98 3.53
CA LEU A 115 -19.85 10.07 2.28
C LEU A 115 -20.23 8.88 1.40
N ASP A 116 -20.58 9.17 0.17
CA ASP A 116 -20.83 8.18 -0.86
C ASP A 116 -19.65 8.08 -1.86
N PHE A 117 -19.80 7.24 -2.88
CA PHE A 117 -18.74 7.05 -3.87
C PHE A 117 -18.50 8.30 -4.72
N ASP A 118 -19.54 9.09 -4.96
CA ASP A 118 -19.42 10.34 -5.73
C ASP A 118 -18.60 11.38 -4.98
N ASP A 119 -18.71 11.46 -3.65
CA ASP A 119 -17.88 12.33 -2.83
C ASP A 119 -16.39 11.97 -2.94
N TYR A 120 -16.06 10.67 -2.98
CA TYR A 120 -14.67 10.22 -3.16
C TYR A 120 -14.13 10.55 -4.54
N VAL A 121 -14.92 10.38 -5.60
CA VAL A 121 -14.48 10.61 -6.98
C VAL A 121 -14.52 12.10 -7.33
N ASN A 122 -15.68 12.74 -7.19
CA ASN A 122 -15.90 14.11 -7.62
C ASN A 122 -15.43 15.16 -6.59
N GLY A 123 -15.23 14.73 -5.33
CA GLY A 123 -14.66 15.56 -4.28
C GLY A 123 -13.14 15.39 -4.18
N TYR A 124 -12.70 14.31 -3.55
CA TYR A 124 -11.28 14.14 -3.18
C TYR A 124 -10.36 13.87 -4.37
N LEU A 125 -10.74 12.93 -5.26
CA LEU A 125 -9.90 12.57 -6.40
C LEU A 125 -9.79 13.74 -7.39
N ASP A 126 -10.91 14.35 -7.74
CA ASP A 126 -10.93 15.47 -8.70
C ASP A 126 -10.14 16.67 -8.14
N SER A 127 -10.31 17.00 -6.85
CA SER A 127 -9.53 18.05 -6.19
C SER A 127 -8.02 17.77 -6.25
N SER A 128 -7.62 16.52 -6.13
CA SER A 128 -6.20 16.12 -6.23
C SER A 128 -5.68 16.26 -7.66
N ILE A 129 -6.49 15.91 -8.65
CA ILE A 129 -6.16 16.09 -10.08
C ILE A 129 -6.00 17.58 -10.39
N GLU A 130 -6.92 18.42 -9.95
CA GLU A 130 -6.85 19.86 -10.17
C GLU A 130 -5.65 20.49 -9.46
N PHE A 131 -5.29 20.03 -8.26
CA PHE A 131 -4.08 20.46 -7.58
C PHE A 131 -2.83 20.18 -8.43
N ILE A 132 -2.72 18.96 -8.99
CA ILE A 132 -1.56 18.55 -9.80
C ILE A 132 -1.50 19.34 -11.12
N LYS A 133 -2.63 19.62 -11.77
CA LYS A 133 -2.70 20.41 -13.02
C LYS A 133 -2.26 21.86 -12.83
N ASN A 134 -2.50 22.43 -11.65
CA ASN A 134 -2.23 23.84 -11.35
C ASN A 134 -0.82 24.08 -10.79
N LYS A 135 0.01 23.05 -10.71
CA LYS A 135 1.39 23.13 -10.22
C LYS A 135 2.40 23.31 -11.34
#